data_649da96a6d481cf65f76679aace057dd
#
_entry.id   649da96a6d481cf65f76679aace057dd
#
_cell.length_a   1.000
_cell.length_b   1.000
_cell.length_c   1.000
_cell.angle_alpha   90.00
_cell.angle_beta   90.00
_cell.angle_gamma   90.00
#
_symmetry.space_group_name_H-M   'P 1'
#
loop_
_entity.id
_entity.type
_entity.pdbx_description
1 polymer ?
#
loop_
_entity_poly.entity_id
_entity_poly.type
_entity_poly.pdbx_seq_one_letter_code
_entity_poly.pdbx_strand_id
1 'polypeptide(L)' 'PNPANTFVDISLDYSLKGESEVVFISEAGYISHKQSIGNISKNEKYNIDISKIPAGKYLVTIVNGKTYTTPQKLIVL' A
#
# COMPACT_ATOMS: atom_id res chain seq x y z
N PRO A 1 7.68 5.41 6.16
CA PRO A 1 9.13 5.24 6.01
C PRO A 1 9.46 3.87 5.42
N ASN A 2 10.63 3.81 4.80
CA ASN A 2 11.13 2.60 4.19
C ASN A 2 12.61 2.50 4.53
N PRO A 3 13.06 1.54 5.34
CA PRO A 3 12.31 0.38 5.85
C PRO A 3 11.36 0.75 6.99
N ALA A 4 10.37 -0.12 7.22
CA ALA A 4 9.33 0.12 8.20
C ALA A 4 9.01 -1.15 8.98
N ASN A 5 8.44 -1.03 10.18
CA ASN A 5 8.06 -2.18 10.99
C ASN A 5 6.73 -2.02 11.71
N THR A 6 6.14 -0.84 11.73
CA THR A 6 4.89 -0.60 12.44
C THR A 6 3.81 -0.06 11.52
N PHE A 7 4.15 0.96 10.73
CA PHE A 7 3.20 1.55 9.80
C PHE A 7 3.96 2.18 8.64
N VAL A 8 3.22 2.43 7.55
CA VAL A 8 3.69 3.26 6.45
C VAL A 8 2.61 4.28 6.12
N ASP A 9 3.02 5.46 5.69
CA ASP A 9 2.11 6.47 5.15
C ASP A 9 2.17 6.40 3.64
N ILE A 10 1.01 6.45 3.01
CA ILE A 10 0.93 6.54 1.56
C ILE A 10 0.14 7.76 1.18
N SER A 11 0.49 8.36 0.05
CA SER A 11 -0.26 9.46 -0.53
C SER A 11 -0.06 9.46 -2.03
N LEU A 12 -1.04 10.03 -2.74
CA LEU A 12 -0.97 10.22 -4.19
C LEU A 12 -1.07 11.70 -4.48
N ASP A 13 -0.49 12.12 -5.60
CA ASP A 13 -0.59 13.52 -6.04
C ASP A 13 -1.81 13.73 -6.94
N TYR A 14 -2.78 12.81 -6.86
CA TYR A 14 -4.07 12.91 -7.55
C TYR A 14 -5.12 12.14 -6.75
N SER A 15 -6.39 12.40 -7.04
CA SER A 15 -7.52 11.78 -6.34
C SER A 15 -8.01 10.55 -7.08
N LEU A 16 -8.51 9.56 -6.33
CA LEU A 16 -9.17 8.38 -6.88
C LEU A 16 -10.54 8.23 -6.20
N LYS A 17 -11.58 8.12 -6.99
CA LYS A 17 -12.95 7.90 -6.49
C LYS A 17 -13.24 6.41 -6.43
N GLY A 18 -14.07 6.02 -5.46
CA GLY A 18 -14.49 4.65 -5.28
C GLY A 18 -13.55 3.91 -4.35
N GLU A 19 -13.82 2.63 -4.16
CA GLU A 19 -13.08 1.83 -3.20
C GLU A 19 -11.67 1.56 -3.70
N SER A 20 -10.70 2.00 -2.91
CA SER A 20 -9.29 1.73 -3.20
C SER A 20 -8.75 0.77 -2.16
N GLU A 21 -7.86 -0.11 -2.59
CA GLU A 21 -7.16 -1.05 -1.70
C GLU A 21 -5.67 -0.86 -1.82
N VAL A 22 -4.99 -0.85 -0.69
CA VAL A 22 -3.53 -0.93 -0.65
C VAL A 22 -3.18 -2.40 -0.63
N VAL A 23 -2.37 -2.83 -1.60
CA VAL A 23 -2.03 -4.24 -1.79
C VAL A 23 -0.54 -4.43 -1.61
N PHE A 24 -0.17 -5.38 -0.77
CA PHE A 24 1.23 -5.72 -0.49
C PHE A 24 1.53 -7.07 -1.13
N ILE A 25 2.49 -7.06 -2.06
CA ILE A 25 2.87 -8.25 -2.82
C ILE A 25 4.24 -8.69 -2.34
N SER A 26 4.35 -9.94 -1.88
CA SER A 26 5.60 -10.48 -1.39
C SER A 26 6.61 -10.68 -2.53
N GLU A 27 7.85 -10.87 -2.17
CA GLU A 27 8.94 -11.12 -3.13
C GLU A 27 8.67 -12.36 -3.99
N ALA A 28 7.91 -13.33 -3.45
CA ALA A 28 7.54 -14.53 -4.19
C ALA A 28 6.35 -14.32 -5.13
N GLY A 29 5.77 -13.12 -5.16
CA GLY A 29 4.67 -12.79 -6.06
C GLY A 29 3.28 -13.02 -5.49
N TYR A 30 3.16 -13.30 -4.19
CA TYR A 30 1.87 -13.51 -3.54
C TYR A 30 1.36 -12.22 -2.93
N ILE A 31 0.02 -12.04 -2.98
CA ILE A 31 -0.60 -10.98 -2.21
C ILE A 31 -0.54 -11.38 -0.74
N SER A 32 0.23 -10.62 0.04
CA SER A 32 0.46 -10.90 1.44
C SER A 32 -0.56 -10.19 2.33
N HIS A 33 -1.01 -9.00 1.92
CA HIS A 33 -1.91 -8.19 2.74
C HIS A 33 -2.64 -7.20 1.85
N LYS A 34 -3.89 -6.90 2.20
CA LYS A 34 -4.69 -5.88 1.53
C LYS A 34 -5.42 -5.06 2.58
N GLN A 35 -5.54 -3.77 2.34
CA GLN A 35 -6.31 -2.90 3.21
C GLN A 35 -7.14 -1.94 2.38
N SER A 36 -8.45 -1.93 2.63
CA SER A 36 -9.37 -0.99 2.00
C SER A 36 -9.23 0.38 2.64
N ILE A 37 -9.17 1.42 1.83
CA ILE A 37 -9.05 2.78 2.32
C ILE A 37 -10.10 3.72 1.71
N GLY A 38 -10.99 3.21 0.87
CA GLY A 38 -12.04 4.03 0.27
C GLY A 38 -11.50 5.01 -0.78
N ASN A 39 -12.14 6.16 -0.87
CA ASN A 39 -11.70 7.22 -1.77
C ASN A 39 -10.35 7.75 -1.34
N ILE A 40 -9.52 8.14 -2.32
CA ILE A 40 -8.25 8.79 -2.04
C ILE A 40 -8.33 10.23 -2.45
N SER A 41 -7.98 11.12 -1.52
CA SER A 41 -7.90 12.56 -1.78
C SER A 41 -6.46 12.94 -2.09
N LYS A 42 -6.30 13.82 -3.04
CA LYS A 42 -4.98 14.30 -3.48
C LYS A 42 -4.16 14.80 -2.31
N ASN A 43 -2.93 14.31 -2.19
CA ASN A 43 -1.94 14.69 -1.19
C ASN A 43 -2.31 14.38 0.26
N GLU A 44 -3.41 13.67 0.51
CA GLU A 44 -3.75 13.24 1.85
C GLU A 44 -2.91 12.00 2.20
N LYS A 45 -2.47 11.92 3.45
CA LYS A 45 -1.69 10.78 3.93
C LYS A 45 -2.61 9.74 4.54
N TYR A 46 -2.40 8.49 4.17
CA TYR A 46 -3.14 7.34 4.69
C TYR A 46 -2.17 6.45 5.44
N ASN A 47 -2.42 6.29 6.73
CA ASN A 47 -1.56 5.50 7.60
C ASN A 47 -1.97 4.04 7.53
N ILE A 48 -1.06 3.17 7.14
CA ILE A 48 -1.32 1.74 6.98
C ILE A 48 -0.54 0.99 8.05
N ASP A 49 -1.27 0.24 8.87
CA ASP A 49 -0.67 -0.60 9.90
C ASP A 49 -0.07 -1.85 9.24
N ILE A 50 1.23 -2.02 9.39
CA ILE A 50 1.94 -3.17 8.84
C ILE A 50 2.53 -4.05 9.95
N SER A 51 2.12 -3.84 11.19
CA SER A 51 2.69 -4.55 12.33
C SER A 51 2.50 -6.07 12.24
N LYS A 52 1.50 -6.54 11.48
CA LYS A 52 1.22 -7.96 11.30
C LYS A 52 1.74 -8.53 9.99
N ILE A 53 2.43 -7.72 9.21
CA ILE A 53 3.03 -8.17 7.95
C ILE A 53 4.42 -8.73 8.26
N PRO A 54 4.73 -9.96 7.85
CA PRO A 54 6.04 -10.54 8.11
C PRO A 54 7.18 -9.72 7.53
N ALA A 55 8.32 -9.74 8.18
CA ALA A 55 9.51 -9.07 7.69
C ALA A 55 9.85 -9.56 6.28
N GLY A 56 10.31 -8.68 5.42
CA GLY A 56 10.69 -9.05 4.07
C GLY A 56 10.58 -7.89 3.10
N LYS A 57 10.75 -8.21 1.83
CA LYS A 57 10.66 -7.24 0.75
C LYS A 57 9.31 -7.39 0.06
N TYR A 58 8.67 -6.25 -0.20
CA TYR A 58 7.34 -6.20 -0.78
C TYR A 58 7.28 -5.16 -1.89
N LEU A 59 6.31 -5.35 -2.77
CA LEU A 59 5.85 -4.31 -3.68
C LEU A 59 4.50 -3.85 -3.16
N VAL A 60 4.30 -2.54 -3.10
CA VAL A 60 3.06 -1.94 -2.63
C VAL A 60 2.41 -1.20 -3.79
N THR A 61 1.16 -1.49 -4.05
CA THR A 61 0.38 -0.83 -5.08
C THR A 61 -1.00 -0.50 -4.56
N ILE A 62 -1.64 0.51 -5.13
CA ILE A 62 -3.01 0.86 -4.82
C ILE A 62 -3.87 0.42 -5.99
N VAL A 63 -4.88 -0.40 -5.70
CA VAL A 63 -5.81 -0.91 -6.71
C VAL A 63 -7.15 -0.20 -6.54
N ASN A 64 -7.67 0.34 -7.64
CA ASN A 64 -8.96 0.99 -7.68
C ASN A 64 -9.69 0.47 -8.92
N GLY A 65 -10.60 -0.48 -8.72
CA GLY A 65 -11.28 -1.13 -9.84
C GLY A 65 -10.29 -1.87 -10.74
N LYS A 66 -10.24 -1.45 -12.00
CA LYS A 66 -9.35 -2.06 -12.99
C LYS A 66 -8.03 -1.33 -13.14
N THR A 67 -7.81 -0.28 -12.35
CA THR A 67 -6.57 0.49 -12.40
C THR A 67 -5.73 0.24 -11.17
N TYR A 68 -4.44 0.44 -11.31
CA TYR A 68 -3.53 0.31 -10.18
C TYR A 68 -2.35 1.27 -10.38
N THR A 69 -1.76 1.67 -9.26
CA THR A 69 -0.61 2.56 -9.28
C THR A 69 0.66 1.77 -9.59
N THR A 70 1.70 2.48 -10.01
CA THR A 70 3.02 1.86 -10.19
C THR A 70 3.47 1.28 -8.85
N PRO A 71 3.80 -0.02 -8.78
CA PRO A 71 4.25 -0.62 -7.53
C PRO A 71 5.53 0.02 -7.01
N GLN A 72 5.58 0.19 -5.69
CA GLN A 72 6.73 0.76 -4.99
C GLN A 72 7.33 -0.29 -4.08
N LYS A 73 8.65 -0.29 -3.96
CA LYS A 73 9.34 -1.22 -3.08
C LYS A 73 9.18 -0.81 -1.63
N LEU A 74 9.00 -1.80 -0.76
CA LEU A 74 8.93 -1.59 0.68
C LEU A 74 9.69 -2.70 1.39
N ILE A 75 10.48 -2.33 2.38
CA ILE A 75 11.17 -3.30 3.23
C ILE A 75 10.52 -3.24 4.61
N VAL A 76 9.99 -4.38 5.07
CA VAL A 76 9.44 -4.54 6.41
C VAL A 76 10.49 -5.23 7.27
N LEU A 77 10.83 -4.58 8.37
CA LEU A 77 11.85 -5.08 9.29
C LEU A 77 11.30 -6.07 10.31
#